data_ec791e424a521a64a81000bd3866a2ed
#
_entry.id   ec791e424a521a64a81000bd3866a2ed
#
_cell.length_a   1.000
_cell.length_b   1.000
_cell.length_c   1.000
_cell.angle_alpha   90.00
_cell.angle_beta   90.00
_cell.angle_gamma   90.00
#
_symmetry.space_group_name_H-M   'P 1'
#
loop_
_entity.id
_entity.type
_entity.pdbx_description
1 polymer ?
#
loop_
_entity_poly.entity_id
_entity_poly.type
_entity_poly.pdbx_seq_one_letter_code
_entity_poly.pdbx_strand_id
1 'polypeptide(L)'
;MGRCPGSTWFVGNSRVDAVKLDLFYTDEFIGKLIVEDGIRMASVDDIVAMKLDVVGRGGRKKDFWDLHELSARYSVDEMLDLYEKRYPYGFSREDVLLGFKNFDKADAEPNPLCLLQKDWDIIKSDLTKIFVP
;
A
#
# COMPACT_ATOMS: atom_id res chain seq x y z
N MET A 1 5.27 -15.61 20.63
CA MET A 1 3.86 -15.94 20.79
C MET A 1 3.21 -16.15 19.44
N GLY A 2 2.60 -17.31 19.28
CA GLY A 2 1.98 -17.67 18.03
C GLY A 2 0.74 -16.83 17.72
N ARG A 3 0.48 -16.64 16.45
CA ARG A 3 -0.75 -16.04 15.95
C ARG A 3 -1.89 -17.03 16.13
N CYS A 4 -2.99 -16.63 16.72
CA CYS A 4 -4.19 -17.47 16.75
C CYS A 4 -4.80 -17.53 15.35
N PRO A 5 -4.99 -18.75 14.79
CA PRO A 5 -5.63 -18.90 13.47
C PRO A 5 -7.03 -18.27 13.48
N GLY A 6 -7.34 -17.49 12.47
CA GLY A 6 -8.64 -16.84 12.33
C GLY A 6 -8.87 -15.62 13.21
N SER A 7 -7.86 -15.21 13.99
CA SER A 7 -7.97 -14.00 14.80
C SER A 7 -7.73 -12.76 13.94
N THR A 8 -8.74 -11.92 13.86
CA THR A 8 -8.58 -10.58 13.32
C THR A 8 -8.13 -9.66 14.46
N TRP A 9 -6.85 -9.34 14.46
CA TRP A 9 -6.29 -8.45 15.47
C TRP A 9 -6.50 -6.98 15.09
N PHE A 10 -7.74 -6.63 14.85
CA PHE A 10 -8.11 -5.25 14.75
C PHE A 10 -8.36 -4.73 16.15
N VAL A 11 -7.45 -3.92 16.65
CA VAL A 11 -7.56 -3.36 17.99
C VAL A 11 -8.39 -2.08 17.99
N GLY A 12 -8.70 -1.55 16.83
CA GLY A 12 -9.56 -0.41 16.66
C GLY A 12 -8.84 0.81 16.10
N ASN A 13 -9.61 1.78 15.71
CA ASN A 13 -9.13 3.11 15.45
C ASN A 13 -9.54 4.04 16.59
N SER A 14 -8.68 4.98 16.90
CA SER A 14 -8.97 6.03 17.87
C SER A 14 -8.35 7.33 17.40
N ARG A 15 -8.73 8.43 18.04
CA ARG A 15 -8.10 9.72 17.81
C ARG A 15 -7.38 10.14 19.08
N VAL A 16 -6.11 10.51 18.91
CA VAL A 16 -5.28 11.10 19.95
C VAL A 16 -4.89 12.49 19.47
N ASP A 17 -5.30 13.53 20.18
CA ASP A 17 -5.09 14.92 19.80
C ASP A 17 -5.52 15.23 18.35
N ALA A 18 -6.72 14.74 17.97
CA ALA A 18 -7.28 14.83 16.62
C ALA A 18 -6.50 14.07 15.54
N VAL A 19 -5.49 13.30 15.90
CA VAL A 19 -4.78 12.40 14.97
C VAL A 19 -5.45 11.03 14.98
N LYS A 20 -5.78 10.53 13.79
CA LYS A 20 -6.32 9.18 13.64
C LYS A 20 -5.23 8.16 13.91
N LEU A 21 -5.53 7.18 14.78
CA LEU A 21 -4.63 6.07 15.08
C LEU A 21 -5.35 4.75 14.76
N ASP A 22 -4.77 3.96 13.89
CA ASP A 22 -5.24 2.62 13.58
C ASP A 22 -4.22 1.60 14.11
N LEU A 23 -4.72 0.61 14.87
CA LEU A 23 -3.90 -0.48 15.40
C LEU A 23 -4.39 -1.79 14.81
N PHE A 24 -3.49 -2.53 14.19
CA PHE A 24 -3.81 -3.82 13.58
C PHE A 24 -2.61 -4.75 13.61
N TYR A 25 -2.88 -6.04 13.52
CA TYR A 25 -1.84 -7.04 13.35
C TYR A 25 -1.32 -7.02 11.91
N THR A 26 -0.03 -7.22 11.74
CA THR A 26 0.58 -7.30 10.41
C THR A 26 1.54 -8.49 10.32
N ASP A 27 1.76 -8.96 9.09
CA ASP A 27 2.75 -9.99 8.81
C ASP A 27 4.17 -9.47 9.05
N GLU A 28 5.13 -10.41 9.10
CA GLU A 28 6.53 -10.07 9.32
C GLU A 28 7.06 -9.11 8.26
N PHE A 29 7.90 -8.19 8.71
CA PHE A 29 8.57 -7.25 7.81
C PHE A 29 9.70 -7.95 7.06
N ILE A 30 9.84 -7.62 5.78
CA ILE A 30 10.90 -8.15 4.91
C ILE A 30 12.17 -7.30 4.95
N GLY A 31 12.03 -6.00 5.23
CA GLY A 31 13.13 -5.07 5.32
C GLY A 31 13.51 -4.78 6.76
N LYS A 32 14.67 -4.14 6.90
CA LYS A 32 15.13 -3.66 8.20
C LYS A 32 14.30 -2.46 8.63
N LEU A 33 13.81 -2.48 9.87
CA LEU A 33 13.08 -1.33 10.41
C LEU A 33 13.96 -0.08 10.41
N ILE A 34 13.35 1.03 10.04
CA ILE A 34 13.96 2.35 10.12
C ILE A 34 13.67 2.92 11.50
N VAL A 35 14.69 3.43 12.16
CA VAL A 35 14.55 4.06 13.48
C VAL A 35 14.99 5.52 13.38
N GLU A 36 14.08 6.44 13.66
CA GLU A 36 14.31 7.87 13.70
C GLU A 36 13.73 8.43 15.00
N ASP A 37 14.55 9.14 15.76
CA ASP A 37 14.15 9.72 17.06
C ASP A 37 13.48 8.70 18.01
N GLY A 38 13.97 7.45 18.01
CA GLY A 38 13.40 6.38 18.81
C GLY A 38 12.10 5.77 18.27
N ILE A 39 11.60 6.27 17.14
CA ILE A 39 10.38 5.77 16.49
C ILE A 39 10.76 4.70 15.47
N ARG A 40 10.15 3.53 15.59
CA ARG A 40 10.34 2.42 14.65
C ARG A 40 9.34 2.52 13.51
N MET A 41 9.84 2.49 12.29
CA MET A 41 9.04 2.61 11.08
C MET A 41 9.31 1.46 10.13
N ALA A 42 8.31 1.08 9.34
CA ALA A 42 8.48 0.11 8.27
C ALA A 42 9.45 0.64 7.21
N SER A 43 10.23 -0.25 6.60
CA SER A 43 11.04 0.11 5.43
C SER A 43 10.17 0.51 4.25
N VAL A 44 10.73 1.26 3.31
CA VAL A 44 10.00 1.62 2.08
C VAL A 44 9.65 0.36 1.29
N ASP A 45 10.51 -0.65 1.28
CA ASP A 45 10.24 -1.94 0.64
C ASP A 45 8.99 -2.62 1.21
N ASP A 46 8.84 -2.61 2.54
CA ASP A 46 7.65 -3.12 3.20
C ASP A 46 6.40 -2.33 2.83
N ILE A 47 6.52 -1.00 2.77
CA ILE A 47 5.42 -0.12 2.39
C ILE A 47 4.96 -0.42 0.96
N VAL A 48 5.89 -0.60 0.03
CA VAL A 48 5.56 -1.00 -1.36
C VAL A 48 4.71 -2.25 -1.38
N ALA A 49 5.16 -3.30 -0.69
CA ALA A 49 4.43 -4.57 -0.63
C ALA A 49 3.04 -4.39 0.00
N MET A 50 2.94 -3.64 1.08
CA MET A 50 1.67 -3.37 1.76
C MET A 50 0.68 -2.60 0.86
N LYS A 51 1.17 -1.63 0.09
CA LYS A 51 0.33 -0.87 -0.85
C LYS A 51 -0.18 -1.74 -1.99
N LEU A 52 0.65 -2.63 -2.51
CA LEU A 52 0.22 -3.59 -3.54
C LEU A 52 -0.83 -4.56 -3.01
N ASP A 53 -0.72 -5.00 -1.76
CA ASP A 53 -1.73 -5.85 -1.14
C ASP A 53 -3.09 -5.16 -1.07
N VAL A 54 -3.11 -3.89 -0.70
CA VAL A 54 -4.36 -3.09 -0.66
C VAL A 54 -4.96 -2.94 -2.06
N VAL A 55 -4.13 -2.71 -3.08
CA VAL A 55 -4.59 -2.61 -4.47
C VAL A 55 -5.20 -3.93 -4.96
N GLY A 56 -4.61 -5.06 -4.60
CA GLY A 56 -5.15 -6.38 -4.91
C GLY A 56 -6.55 -6.61 -4.31
N ARG A 57 -6.87 -5.91 -3.23
CA ARG A 57 -8.19 -5.95 -2.57
C ARG A 57 -9.15 -4.84 -3.06
N GLY A 58 -8.76 -4.05 -4.05
CA GLY A 58 -9.54 -2.93 -4.56
C GLY A 58 -9.15 -1.59 -3.96
N GLY A 59 -7.91 -1.21 -4.09
CA GLY A 59 -7.26 -0.06 -3.47
C GLY A 59 -8.04 1.26 -3.43
N ARG A 60 -7.71 2.09 -2.47
CA ARG A 60 -8.27 3.43 -2.31
C ARG A 60 -7.44 4.46 -3.06
N LYS A 61 -8.03 5.63 -3.33
CA LYS A 61 -7.35 6.72 -4.06
C LYS A 61 -5.96 7.03 -3.47
N LYS A 62 -5.86 7.16 -2.16
CA LYS A 62 -4.59 7.47 -1.50
C LYS A 62 -3.52 6.39 -1.70
N ASP A 63 -3.92 5.13 -1.81
CA ASP A 63 -2.97 4.04 -2.01
C ASP A 63 -2.37 4.07 -3.42
N PHE A 64 -3.19 4.36 -4.42
CA PHE A 64 -2.72 4.60 -5.78
C PHE A 64 -1.83 5.85 -5.86
N TRP A 65 -2.15 6.88 -5.09
CA TRP A 65 -1.36 8.10 -5.01
C TRP A 65 0.05 7.81 -4.52
N ASP A 66 0.15 7.02 -3.45
CA ASP A 66 1.43 6.61 -2.89
C ASP A 66 2.23 5.72 -3.85
N LEU A 67 1.55 4.79 -4.53
CA LEU A 67 2.20 3.92 -5.52
C LEU A 67 2.71 4.72 -6.73
N HIS A 68 2.02 5.76 -7.13
CA HIS A 68 2.50 6.65 -8.17
C HIS A 68 3.84 7.30 -7.77
N GLU A 69 3.97 7.74 -6.53
CA GLU A 69 5.23 8.29 -6.02
C GLU A 69 6.33 7.22 -5.96
N LEU A 70 5.99 6.03 -5.50
CA LEU A 70 6.94 4.93 -5.40
C LEU A 70 7.40 4.42 -6.76
N SER A 71 6.58 4.54 -7.81
CA SER A 71 6.93 4.11 -9.16
C SER A 71 8.10 4.88 -9.77
N ALA A 72 8.46 6.03 -9.20
CA ALA A 72 9.66 6.76 -9.60
C ALA A 72 10.96 6.08 -9.13
N ARG A 73 10.87 5.19 -8.15
CA ARG A 73 12.03 4.53 -7.51
C ARG A 73 12.11 3.04 -7.78
N TYR A 74 10.98 2.41 -8.07
CA TYR A 74 10.85 0.96 -8.23
C TYR A 74 10.25 0.65 -9.59
N SER A 75 10.78 -0.36 -10.26
CA SER A 75 10.11 -0.94 -11.43
C SER A 75 8.93 -1.80 -10.97
N VAL A 76 8.03 -2.13 -11.90
CA VAL A 76 6.90 -3.03 -11.60
C VAL A 76 7.38 -4.39 -11.09
N ASP A 77 8.39 -4.95 -11.75
CA ASP A 77 8.95 -6.25 -11.34
C ASP A 77 9.54 -6.20 -9.93
N GLU A 78 10.29 -5.15 -9.61
CA GLU A 78 10.83 -4.96 -8.26
C GLU A 78 9.71 -4.87 -7.22
N MET A 79 8.65 -4.12 -7.51
CA MET A 79 7.50 -4.00 -6.61
C MET A 79 6.80 -5.34 -6.40
N LEU A 80 6.58 -6.09 -7.47
CA LEU A 80 5.94 -7.40 -7.40
C LEU A 80 6.80 -8.43 -6.67
N ASP A 81 8.11 -8.39 -6.85
CA ASP A 81 9.04 -9.23 -6.10
C ASP A 81 8.96 -8.96 -4.59
N LEU A 82 8.93 -7.70 -4.20
CA LEU A 82 8.75 -7.31 -2.80
C LEU A 82 7.40 -7.77 -2.25
N TYR A 83 6.36 -7.68 -3.05
CA TYR A 83 5.03 -8.16 -2.68
C TYR A 83 5.05 -9.66 -2.40
N GLU A 84 5.58 -10.46 -3.32
CA GLU A 84 5.66 -11.92 -3.16
C GLU A 84 6.51 -12.32 -1.96
N LYS A 85 7.59 -11.60 -1.71
CA LYS A 85 8.46 -11.86 -0.57
C LYS A 85 7.75 -11.64 0.77
N ARG A 86 6.95 -10.57 0.87
CA ARG A 86 6.20 -10.26 2.09
C ARG A 86 4.94 -11.12 2.25
N TYR A 87 4.28 -11.42 1.14
CA TYR A 87 3.02 -12.16 1.13
C TYR A 87 3.13 -13.41 0.24
N PRO A 88 3.89 -14.42 0.67
CA PRO A 88 4.13 -15.62 -0.16
C PRO A 88 2.84 -16.40 -0.47
N TYR A 89 1.79 -16.19 0.32
CA TYR A 89 0.47 -16.79 0.13
C TYR A 89 -0.59 -15.74 -0.23
N GLY A 90 -0.16 -14.60 -0.71
CA GLY A 90 -1.05 -13.50 -1.11
C GLY A 90 -1.60 -13.67 -2.52
N PHE A 91 -1.99 -12.56 -3.12
CA PHE A 91 -2.48 -12.52 -4.49
C PHE A 91 -1.39 -12.91 -5.48
N SER A 92 -1.81 -13.44 -6.64
CA SER A 92 -0.90 -13.63 -7.76
C SER A 92 -0.50 -12.27 -8.36
N ARG A 93 0.57 -12.24 -9.16
CA ARG A 93 0.97 -11.02 -9.89
C ARG A 93 -0.16 -10.49 -10.75
N GLU A 94 -0.86 -11.38 -11.43
CA GLU A 94 -1.98 -11.05 -12.30
C GLU A 94 -3.12 -10.41 -11.53
N ASP A 95 -3.44 -10.93 -10.36
CA ASP A 95 -4.50 -10.37 -9.51
C ASP A 95 -4.14 -8.97 -8.99
N VAL A 96 -2.89 -8.75 -8.60
CA VAL A 96 -2.41 -7.42 -8.19
C VAL A 96 -2.50 -6.45 -9.37
N LEU A 97 -2.04 -6.87 -10.55
CA LEU A 97 -2.08 -6.02 -11.75
C LEU A 97 -3.51 -5.70 -12.20
N LEU A 98 -4.46 -6.61 -11.99
CA LEU A 98 -5.88 -6.33 -12.26
C LEU A 98 -6.40 -5.15 -11.43
N GLY A 99 -5.86 -4.94 -10.24
CA GLY A 99 -6.23 -3.82 -9.40
C GLY A 99 -5.94 -2.45 -10.03
N PHE A 100 -5.03 -2.38 -11.01
CA PHE A 100 -4.71 -1.15 -11.74
C PHE A 100 -5.59 -0.92 -12.98
N LYS A 101 -6.57 -1.78 -13.22
CA LYS A 101 -7.51 -1.64 -14.34
C LYS A 101 -8.84 -1.03 -13.94
N ASN A 102 -9.13 -0.96 -12.64
CA ASN A 102 -10.40 -0.45 -12.14
C ASN A 102 -10.16 0.54 -11.01
N PHE A 103 -10.51 1.79 -11.27
CA PHE A 103 -10.39 2.88 -10.31
C PHE A 103 -11.75 3.38 -9.78
N ASP A 104 -12.84 2.66 -10.05
CA ASP A 104 -14.20 3.13 -9.72
C ASP A 104 -14.36 3.46 -8.23
N LYS A 105 -13.86 2.59 -7.36
CA LYS A 105 -13.89 2.83 -5.92
C LYS A 105 -13.04 4.05 -5.53
N ALA A 106 -11.86 4.18 -6.12
CA ALA A 106 -10.96 5.29 -5.86
C ALA A 106 -11.53 6.61 -6.40
N ASP A 107 -12.18 6.59 -7.57
CA ASP A 107 -12.80 7.77 -8.16
C ASP A 107 -13.89 8.38 -7.26
N ALA A 108 -14.59 7.55 -6.49
CA ALA A 108 -15.63 7.99 -5.56
C ALA A 108 -15.09 8.65 -4.30
N GLU A 109 -13.80 8.56 -4.04
CA GLU A 109 -13.19 9.12 -2.85
C GLU A 109 -12.65 10.54 -3.09
N PRO A 110 -12.58 11.39 -2.04
CA PRO A 110 -11.95 12.70 -2.17
C PRO A 110 -10.45 12.57 -2.40
N ASN A 111 -9.85 13.57 -3.02
CA ASN A 111 -8.41 13.62 -3.20
C ASN A 111 -7.71 13.74 -1.83
N PRO A 112 -6.59 13.02 -1.64
CA PRO A 112 -5.77 13.25 -0.47
C PRO A 112 -5.16 14.66 -0.51
N LEU A 113 -4.78 15.17 0.66
CA LEU A 113 -4.00 16.40 0.73
C LEU A 113 -2.60 16.13 0.18
N CYS A 114 -2.31 16.63 -1.01
CA CYS A 114 -1.05 16.37 -1.69
C CYS A 114 -0.13 17.59 -1.64
N LEU A 115 1.02 17.44 -0.99
CA LEU A 115 2.02 18.51 -0.89
C LEU A 115 2.75 18.74 -2.23
N LEU A 116 2.71 17.77 -3.15
CA LEU A 116 3.33 17.85 -4.47
C LEU A 116 2.35 18.34 -5.55
N GLN A 117 1.11 18.65 -5.17
CA GLN A 117 0.07 19.15 -6.07
C GLN A 117 -0.16 18.25 -7.29
N LYS A 118 -0.15 16.93 -7.09
CA LYS A 118 -0.43 15.95 -8.14
C LYS A 118 -1.91 15.96 -8.53
N ASP A 119 -2.17 15.64 -9.79
CA ASP A 119 -3.52 15.50 -10.34
C ASP A 119 -3.93 14.04 -10.44
N TRP A 120 -5.17 13.71 -10.02
CA TRP A 120 -5.65 12.33 -9.99
C TRP A 120 -5.75 11.70 -11.40
N ASP A 121 -6.19 12.45 -12.41
CA ASP A 121 -6.31 11.92 -13.76
C ASP A 121 -4.94 11.58 -14.35
N ILE A 122 -3.93 12.38 -14.05
CA ILE A 122 -2.55 12.10 -14.44
C ILE A 122 -2.04 10.86 -13.74
N ILE A 123 -2.29 10.72 -12.45
CA ILE A 123 -1.90 9.54 -11.67
C ILE A 123 -2.50 8.27 -12.26
N LYS A 124 -3.82 8.26 -12.55
CA LYS A 124 -4.48 7.12 -13.19
C LYS A 124 -3.84 6.76 -14.53
N SER A 125 -3.60 7.78 -15.36
CA SER A 125 -2.98 7.58 -16.66
C SER A 125 -1.59 6.97 -16.55
N ASP A 126 -0.78 7.50 -15.65
CA ASP A 126 0.59 7.00 -15.44
C ASP A 126 0.60 5.57 -14.91
N LEU A 127 -0.21 5.30 -13.88
CA LEU A 127 -0.29 3.96 -13.30
C LEU A 127 -0.79 2.93 -14.32
N THR A 128 -1.75 3.29 -15.15
CA THR A 128 -2.24 2.42 -16.22
C THR A 128 -1.11 2.09 -17.21
N LYS A 129 -0.33 3.08 -17.62
CA LYS A 129 0.81 2.88 -18.52
C LYS A 129 1.90 2.00 -17.90
N ILE A 130 2.13 2.16 -16.61
CA ILE A 130 3.20 1.44 -15.87
C ILE A 130 2.80 0.00 -15.59
N PHE A 131 1.59 -0.23 -15.06
CA PHE A 131 1.17 -1.53 -14.55
C PHE A 131 0.31 -2.35 -15.53
N VAL A 132 -0.25 -1.73 -16.54
CA VAL A 132 -1.09 -2.42 -17.53
C VAL A 132 -0.40 -2.35 -18.88
N PRO A 133 0.29 -3.41 -19.27
CA PRO A 133 0.98 -3.46 -20.57
C PRO A 133 0.01 -3.52 -21.74
#